data_e13839edd6cdc383864af9d7ad53d5bb
#
_entry.id   e13839edd6cdc383864af9d7ad53d5bb
#
_cell.length_a   1.000
_cell.length_b   1.000
_cell.length_c   1.000
_cell.angle_alpha   90.00
_cell.angle_beta   90.00
_cell.angle_gamma   90.00
#
_symmetry.space_group_name_H-M   'P 1'
#
loop_
_entity.id
_entity.type
_entity.pdbx_description
1 polymer ?
#
loop_
_entity_poly.entity_id
_entity_poly.type
_entity_poly.pdbx_seq_one_letter_code
_entity_poly.pdbx_strand_id
1 'polypeptide(L)'
;MPANLQPYAHLYQFPNDYVIRAEVHLGMLENGAPCNFYDDNVWARGVLDVLIALPQRPTCALLIDHKTGKKREDATELRVHAVLLKAHKPELTSIKGWYNWLALNEMGEVHDLSDTDETLTTMRKTHDRISRLLLLGREAFAPRQSGLCPWCPVHSCEFHP
;
A
#
# COMPACT_ATOMS: atom_id res chain seq x y z
N MET A 1 -21.67 -12.86 -8.11
CA MET A 1 -21.02 -12.37 -6.89
C MET A 1 -21.45 -13.26 -5.73
N PRO A 2 -20.55 -13.70 -4.84
CA PRO A 2 -20.92 -14.45 -3.63
C PRO A 2 -21.92 -13.66 -2.79
N ALA A 3 -22.88 -14.37 -2.16
CA ALA A 3 -23.97 -13.72 -1.40
C ALA A 3 -23.49 -12.82 -0.26
N ASN A 4 -22.34 -13.13 0.34
CA ASN A 4 -21.72 -12.33 1.42
C ASN A 4 -21.12 -10.99 0.93
N LEU A 5 -20.91 -10.81 -0.38
CA LEU A 5 -20.40 -9.58 -0.97
C LEU A 5 -21.50 -8.70 -1.60
N GLN A 6 -22.75 -9.17 -1.65
CA GLN A 6 -23.86 -8.40 -2.20
C GLN A 6 -24.05 -7.01 -1.57
N PRO A 7 -23.89 -6.83 -0.24
CA PRO A 7 -24.01 -5.51 0.38
C PRO A 7 -23.00 -4.48 -0.16
N TYR A 8 -21.88 -4.94 -0.72
CA TYR A 8 -20.81 -4.12 -1.25
C TYR A 8 -20.85 -3.94 -2.77
N ALA A 9 -21.88 -4.48 -3.44
CA ALA A 9 -21.96 -4.47 -4.91
C ALA A 9 -21.89 -3.05 -5.52
N HIS A 10 -22.40 -2.04 -4.80
CA HIS A 10 -22.36 -0.65 -5.24
C HIS A 10 -20.93 -0.05 -5.29
N LEU A 11 -19.98 -0.63 -4.54
CA LEU A 11 -18.55 -0.21 -4.54
C LEU A 11 -17.82 -0.70 -5.79
N TYR A 12 -18.42 -1.58 -6.61
CA TYR A 12 -17.81 -2.24 -7.77
C TYR A 12 -18.59 -2.04 -9.06
N GLN A 13 -19.31 -0.95 -9.18
CA GLN A 13 -20.06 -0.61 -10.40
C GLN A 13 -19.13 0.05 -11.42
N PHE A 14 -18.39 -0.76 -12.17
CA PHE A 14 -17.52 -0.29 -13.24
C PHE A 14 -18.08 -0.68 -14.61
N PRO A 15 -17.79 0.10 -15.68
CA PRO A 15 -18.10 -0.28 -17.05
C PRO A 15 -17.54 -1.67 -17.39
N ASN A 16 -18.27 -2.43 -18.22
CA ASN A 16 -17.94 -3.82 -18.56
C ASN A 16 -16.63 -3.98 -19.36
N ASP A 17 -16.14 -2.91 -19.96
CA ASP A 17 -14.88 -2.86 -20.70
C ASP A 17 -13.65 -2.65 -19.80
N TYR A 18 -13.83 -2.40 -18.50
CA TYR A 18 -12.73 -2.27 -17.56
C TYR A 18 -12.13 -3.64 -17.21
N VAL A 19 -10.81 -3.70 -17.17
CA VAL A 19 -10.07 -4.90 -16.76
C VAL A 19 -9.75 -4.81 -15.27
N ILE A 20 -10.42 -5.63 -14.47
CA ILE A 20 -10.26 -5.67 -13.01
C ILE A 20 -9.36 -6.84 -12.65
N ARG A 21 -8.34 -6.57 -11.85
CA ARG A 21 -7.44 -7.58 -11.26
C ARG A 21 -7.43 -7.41 -9.75
N ALA A 22 -7.55 -8.51 -9.03
CA ALA A 22 -7.43 -8.56 -7.58
C ALA A 22 -6.11 -9.17 -7.15
N GLU A 23 -5.64 -8.83 -5.94
CA GLU A 23 -4.47 -9.40 -5.30
C GLU A 23 -3.21 -9.31 -6.19
N VAL A 24 -2.95 -8.11 -6.74
CA VAL A 24 -1.82 -7.91 -7.65
C VAL A 24 -0.52 -7.73 -6.86
N HIS A 25 0.36 -8.74 -6.95
CA HIS A 25 1.65 -8.75 -6.28
C HIS A 25 2.69 -7.97 -7.08
N LEU A 26 3.28 -6.95 -6.49
CA LEU A 26 4.30 -6.11 -7.12
C LEU A 26 5.55 -6.04 -6.25
N GLY A 27 6.73 -6.18 -6.87
CA GLY A 27 8.03 -5.99 -6.25
C GLY A 27 8.84 -4.92 -6.98
N MET A 28 9.72 -4.25 -6.26
CA MET A 28 10.63 -3.24 -6.82
C MET A 28 12.00 -3.39 -6.16
N LEU A 29 13.06 -3.28 -6.96
CA LEU A 29 14.44 -3.20 -6.52
C LEU A 29 14.76 -1.80 -5.98
N GLU A 30 15.85 -1.66 -5.23
CA GLU A 30 16.29 -0.37 -4.66
C GLU A 30 16.57 0.70 -5.74
N ASN A 31 17.03 0.28 -6.92
CA ASN A 31 17.25 1.18 -8.06
C ASN A 31 15.95 1.64 -8.74
N GLY A 32 14.79 1.14 -8.31
CA GLY A 32 13.47 1.46 -8.87
C GLY A 32 13.01 0.54 -10.00
N ALA A 33 13.81 -0.44 -10.40
CA ALA A 33 13.41 -1.41 -11.42
C ALA A 33 12.35 -2.39 -10.88
N PRO A 34 11.38 -2.84 -11.69
CA PRO A 34 10.43 -3.86 -11.28
C PRO A 34 11.13 -5.22 -11.07
N CYS A 35 10.64 -6.01 -10.13
CA CYS A 35 11.05 -7.38 -9.89
C CYS A 35 9.86 -8.24 -9.47
N ASN A 36 10.07 -9.57 -9.35
CA ASN A 36 9.04 -10.42 -8.78
C ASN A 36 8.86 -10.15 -7.29
N PHE A 37 7.63 -10.33 -6.80
CA PHE A 37 7.27 -10.10 -5.40
C PHE A 37 8.11 -10.95 -4.42
N TYR A 38 8.56 -12.12 -4.82
CA TYR A 38 9.31 -13.08 -4.00
C TYR A 38 10.82 -13.12 -4.32
N ASP A 39 11.34 -12.19 -5.12
CA ASP A 39 12.77 -12.14 -5.39
C ASP A 39 13.57 -11.85 -4.11
N ASP A 40 14.72 -12.50 -3.94
CA ASP A 40 15.54 -12.38 -2.72
C ASP A 40 16.05 -10.95 -2.49
N ASN A 41 16.23 -10.17 -3.54
CA ASN A 41 16.74 -8.79 -3.50
C ASN A 41 15.64 -7.74 -3.62
N VAL A 42 14.37 -8.11 -3.40
CA VAL A 42 13.27 -7.15 -3.40
C VAL A 42 13.49 -6.10 -2.30
N TRP A 43 13.48 -4.83 -2.69
CA TRP A 43 13.60 -3.71 -1.76
C TRP A 43 12.26 -3.26 -1.18
N ALA A 44 11.27 -3.14 -2.05
CA ALA A 44 9.90 -2.81 -1.66
C ALA A 44 8.92 -3.73 -2.39
N ARG A 45 7.89 -4.17 -1.67
CA ARG A 45 6.82 -5.00 -2.23
C ARG A 45 5.48 -4.66 -1.61
N GLY A 46 4.43 -4.87 -2.37
CA GLY A 46 3.05 -4.66 -1.92
C GLY A 46 2.08 -5.50 -2.73
N VAL A 47 0.93 -5.75 -2.13
CA VAL A 47 -0.20 -6.41 -2.77
C VAL A 47 -1.29 -5.37 -2.96
N LEU A 48 -1.70 -5.13 -4.20
CA LEU A 48 -2.81 -4.25 -4.52
C LEU A 48 -4.10 -5.07 -4.45
N ASP A 49 -5.02 -4.70 -3.56
CA ASP A 49 -6.29 -5.43 -3.43
C ASP A 49 -7.06 -5.44 -4.75
N VAL A 50 -7.18 -4.26 -5.38
CA VAL A 50 -7.81 -4.16 -6.70
C VAL A 50 -7.07 -3.15 -7.58
N LEU A 51 -6.68 -3.60 -8.76
CA LEU A 51 -6.17 -2.78 -9.85
C LEU A 51 -7.16 -2.79 -11.01
N ILE A 52 -7.54 -1.62 -11.47
CA ILE A 52 -8.43 -1.46 -12.63
C ILE A 52 -7.68 -0.77 -13.75
N ALA A 53 -7.54 -1.46 -14.87
CA ALA A 53 -7.02 -0.90 -16.11
C ALA A 53 -8.19 -0.46 -17.01
N LEU A 54 -7.98 0.67 -17.68
CA LEU A 54 -8.95 1.30 -18.57
C LEU A 54 -8.48 1.11 -20.02
N PRO A 55 -9.02 0.13 -20.78
CA PRO A 55 -8.56 -0.14 -22.15
C PRO A 55 -8.64 1.07 -23.08
N GLN A 56 -9.66 1.93 -22.88
CA GLN A 56 -9.85 3.17 -23.63
C GLN A 56 -8.88 4.30 -23.22
N ARG A 57 -8.15 4.11 -22.11
CA ARG A 57 -7.16 5.04 -21.57
C ARG A 57 -5.97 4.24 -21.00
N PRO A 58 -5.12 3.67 -21.86
CA PRO A 58 -4.08 2.72 -21.43
C PRO A 58 -3.02 3.31 -20.51
N THR A 59 -2.92 4.66 -20.47
CA THR A 59 -2.03 5.37 -19.54
C THR A 59 -2.68 5.72 -18.20
N CYS A 60 -3.89 5.23 -17.94
CA CYS A 60 -4.64 5.48 -16.72
C CYS A 60 -4.87 4.18 -15.94
N ALA A 61 -4.79 4.26 -14.61
CA ALA A 61 -5.12 3.16 -13.70
C ALA A 61 -5.89 3.66 -12.49
N LEU A 62 -6.72 2.78 -11.91
CA LEU A 62 -7.39 3.01 -10.64
C LEU A 62 -6.95 1.95 -9.64
N LEU A 63 -6.68 2.37 -8.40
CA LEU A 63 -6.33 1.51 -7.27
C LEU A 63 -7.44 1.57 -6.23
N ILE A 64 -7.87 0.41 -5.75
CA ILE A 64 -8.80 0.33 -4.62
C ILE A 64 -8.17 -0.56 -3.57
N ASP A 65 -8.18 -0.08 -2.34
CA ASP A 65 -7.72 -0.84 -1.20
C ASP A 65 -8.87 -0.99 -0.17
N HIS A 66 -9.01 -2.18 0.40
CA HIS A 66 -10.12 -2.53 1.27
C HIS A 66 -9.73 -2.40 2.73
N LYS A 67 -10.50 -1.62 3.48
CA LYS A 67 -10.26 -1.39 4.91
C LYS A 67 -11.45 -1.83 5.75
N THR A 68 -11.18 -2.70 6.72
CA THR A 68 -12.18 -3.17 7.71
C THR A 68 -12.09 -2.39 9.02
N GLY A 69 -11.04 -1.59 9.23
CA GLY A 69 -10.79 -0.81 10.45
C GLY A 69 -11.50 0.54 10.47
N LYS A 70 -11.11 1.37 11.44
CA LYS A 70 -11.60 2.74 11.55
C LYS A 70 -11.10 3.59 10.37
N LYS A 71 -11.96 4.48 9.89
CA LYS A 71 -11.63 5.43 8.81
C LYS A 71 -10.45 6.32 9.23
N ARG A 72 -9.47 6.46 8.33
CA ARG A 72 -8.30 7.34 8.47
C ARG A 72 -8.09 8.07 7.16
N GLU A 73 -7.68 9.33 7.24
CA GLU A 73 -7.44 10.20 6.06
C GLU A 73 -6.00 10.08 5.54
N ASP A 74 -5.34 8.96 5.76
CA ASP A 74 -3.94 8.75 5.36
C ASP A 74 -3.89 7.90 4.08
N ALA A 75 -3.43 8.49 2.99
CA ALA A 75 -3.26 7.85 1.69
C ALA A 75 -1.86 7.25 1.46
N THR A 76 -1.01 7.15 2.49
CA THR A 76 0.39 6.71 2.34
C THR A 76 0.49 5.33 1.69
N GLU A 77 -0.35 4.38 2.08
CA GLU A 77 -0.36 3.04 1.50
C GLU A 77 -0.71 3.04 0.01
N LEU A 78 -1.75 3.78 -0.39
CA LEU A 78 -2.10 3.96 -1.79
C LEU A 78 -0.97 4.62 -2.60
N ARG A 79 -0.26 5.60 -2.01
CA ARG A 79 0.89 6.25 -2.65
C ARG A 79 2.05 5.26 -2.86
N VAL A 80 2.34 4.42 -1.88
CA VAL A 80 3.36 3.35 -2.01
C VAL A 80 2.94 2.36 -3.10
N HIS A 81 1.69 1.93 -3.14
CA HIS A 81 1.17 1.07 -4.20
C HIS A 81 1.30 1.70 -5.59
N ALA A 82 1.06 3.02 -5.71
CA ALA A 82 1.25 3.73 -6.97
C ALA A 82 2.73 3.75 -7.42
N VAL A 83 3.68 3.92 -6.48
CA VAL A 83 5.12 3.81 -6.78
C VAL A 83 5.46 2.43 -7.34
N LEU A 84 5.01 1.36 -6.68
CA LEU A 84 5.23 -0.01 -7.15
C LEU A 84 4.59 -0.25 -8.52
N LEU A 85 3.35 0.20 -8.71
CA LEU A 85 2.67 0.07 -9.99
C LEU A 85 3.39 0.84 -11.10
N LYS A 86 3.87 2.05 -10.83
CA LYS A 86 4.62 2.86 -11.80
C LYS A 86 5.94 2.22 -12.21
N ALA A 87 6.63 1.52 -11.30
CA ALA A 87 7.83 0.75 -11.63
C ALA A 87 7.54 -0.35 -12.66
N HIS A 88 6.38 -1.03 -12.56
CA HIS A 88 5.96 -2.08 -13.49
C HIS A 88 5.27 -1.56 -14.75
N LYS A 89 4.74 -0.34 -14.71
CA LYS A 89 3.94 0.30 -15.76
C LYS A 89 4.37 1.76 -15.93
N PRO A 90 5.59 2.00 -16.45
CA PRO A 90 6.14 3.36 -16.57
C PRO A 90 5.33 4.26 -17.50
N GLU A 91 4.53 3.67 -18.40
CA GLU A 91 3.63 4.39 -19.31
C GLU A 91 2.44 5.07 -18.62
N LEU A 92 2.12 4.72 -17.36
CA LEU A 92 1.00 5.32 -16.66
C LEU A 92 1.28 6.80 -16.35
N THR A 93 0.39 7.67 -16.79
CA THR A 93 0.44 9.13 -16.55
C THR A 93 -0.62 9.60 -15.58
N SER A 94 -1.65 8.78 -15.33
CA SER A 94 -2.71 9.08 -14.38
C SER A 94 -3.01 7.84 -13.53
N ILE A 95 -2.78 7.96 -12.23
CA ILE A 95 -3.12 6.94 -11.25
C ILE A 95 -4.03 7.59 -10.21
N LYS A 96 -5.22 7.05 -10.02
CA LYS A 96 -6.13 7.47 -8.95
C LYS A 96 -6.43 6.29 -8.04
N GLY A 97 -6.72 6.57 -6.77
CA GLY A 97 -7.05 5.49 -5.85
C GLY A 97 -7.86 5.98 -4.66
N TRP A 98 -8.52 5.03 -4.00
CA TRP A 98 -9.31 5.28 -2.81
C TRP A 98 -9.40 4.04 -1.94
N TYR A 99 -9.82 4.24 -0.69
CA TYR A 99 -10.16 3.16 0.21
C TYR A 99 -11.64 2.83 0.13
N ASN A 100 -11.98 1.54 0.07
CA ASN A 100 -13.33 1.08 0.36
C ASN A 100 -13.41 0.67 1.84
N TRP A 101 -14.13 1.46 2.63
CA TRP A 101 -14.33 1.23 4.06
C TRP A 101 -15.46 0.22 4.26
N LEU A 102 -15.11 -1.08 4.24
CA LEU A 102 -16.09 -2.17 4.23
C LEU A 102 -16.98 -2.18 5.48
N ALA A 103 -16.43 -1.90 6.66
CA ALA A 103 -17.22 -1.82 7.89
C ALA A 103 -18.28 -0.71 7.88
N LEU A 104 -18.05 0.34 7.07
CA LEU A 104 -18.97 1.48 6.92
C LEU A 104 -19.79 1.40 5.65
N ASN A 105 -19.48 0.45 4.76
CA ASN A 105 -20.07 0.33 3.44
C ASN A 105 -19.94 1.63 2.61
N GLU A 106 -18.77 2.28 2.69
CA GLU A 106 -18.48 3.58 2.08
C GLU A 106 -17.26 3.53 1.17
N MET A 107 -17.33 4.27 0.06
CA MET A 107 -16.16 4.66 -0.73
C MET A 107 -15.50 5.88 -0.07
N GLY A 108 -14.19 5.82 0.11
CA GLY A 108 -13.41 6.95 0.61
C GLY A 108 -13.18 8.04 -0.43
N GLU A 109 -12.43 9.07 -0.05
CA GLU A 109 -12.00 10.13 -0.95
C GLU A 109 -11.11 9.57 -2.07
N VAL A 110 -11.25 10.12 -3.28
CA VAL A 110 -10.40 9.77 -4.42
C VAL A 110 -9.14 10.62 -4.39
N HIS A 111 -7.99 9.96 -4.26
CA HIS A 111 -6.68 10.60 -4.27
C HIS A 111 -6.06 10.54 -5.67
N ASP A 112 -5.42 11.64 -6.08
CA ASP A 112 -4.50 11.63 -7.22
C ASP A 112 -3.14 11.09 -6.73
N LEU A 113 -2.70 10.01 -7.36
CA LEU A 113 -1.48 9.27 -7.02
C LEU A 113 -0.47 9.30 -8.16
N SER A 114 -0.66 10.19 -9.14
CA SER A 114 0.13 10.23 -10.38
C SER A 114 1.57 10.68 -10.13
N ASP A 115 1.78 11.58 -9.14
CA ASP A 115 3.12 11.98 -8.71
C ASP A 115 3.68 10.97 -7.71
N THR A 116 4.56 10.11 -8.21
CA THR A 116 5.20 9.05 -7.41
C THR A 116 6.59 9.44 -6.89
N ASP A 117 7.19 10.53 -7.38
CA ASP A 117 8.59 10.87 -7.12
C ASP A 117 8.82 11.31 -5.67
N GLU A 118 7.90 12.11 -5.12
CA GLU A 118 7.95 12.53 -3.71
C GLU A 118 7.83 11.31 -2.78
N THR A 119 6.90 10.40 -3.08
CA THR A 119 6.71 9.18 -2.30
C THR A 119 7.93 8.28 -2.37
N LEU A 120 8.48 8.04 -3.55
CA LEU A 120 9.71 7.25 -3.73
C LEU A 120 10.89 7.86 -2.97
N THR A 121 11.03 9.18 -3.02
CA THR A 121 12.05 9.91 -2.25
C THR A 121 11.89 9.70 -0.75
N THR A 122 10.66 9.75 -0.25
CA THR A 122 10.33 9.52 1.16
C THR A 122 10.61 8.08 1.59
N MET A 123 10.28 7.11 0.72
CA MET A 123 10.62 5.69 0.95
C MET A 123 12.13 5.50 1.07
N ARG A 124 12.94 6.08 0.17
CA ARG A 124 14.41 6.01 0.21
C ARG A 124 14.97 6.65 1.49
N LYS A 125 14.53 7.86 1.83
CA LYS A 125 14.94 8.52 3.09
C LYS A 125 14.62 7.66 4.32
N THR A 126 13.47 6.99 4.33
CA THR A 126 13.07 6.11 5.42
C THR A 126 13.96 4.86 5.48
N HIS A 127 14.25 4.26 4.33
CA HIS A 127 15.17 3.14 4.21
C HIS A 127 16.56 3.50 4.73
N ASP A 128 17.15 4.62 4.26
CA ASP A 128 18.47 5.10 4.70
C ASP A 128 18.52 5.34 6.21
N ARG A 129 17.45 5.94 6.76
CA ARG A 129 17.33 6.15 8.20
C ARG A 129 17.33 4.84 8.96
N ILE A 130 16.52 3.86 8.54
CA ILE A 130 16.45 2.54 9.18
C ILE A 130 17.81 1.84 9.08
N SER A 131 18.45 1.85 7.91
CA SER A 131 19.75 1.23 7.68
C SER A 131 20.83 1.81 8.60
N ARG A 132 20.86 3.14 8.77
CA ARG A 132 21.78 3.80 9.72
C ARG A 132 21.50 3.38 11.17
N LEU A 133 20.22 3.32 11.58
CA LEU A 133 19.87 2.89 12.94
C LEU A 133 20.27 1.45 13.20
N LEU A 134 20.12 0.56 12.20
CA LEU A 134 20.56 -0.85 12.31
C LEU A 134 22.07 -0.96 12.52
N LEU A 135 22.88 -0.10 11.88
CA LEU A 135 24.33 -0.06 12.08
C LEU A 135 24.73 0.40 13.50
N LEU A 136 23.92 1.22 14.15
CA LEU A 136 24.13 1.66 15.52
C LEU A 136 23.75 0.60 16.56
N GLY A 137 23.11 -0.49 16.14
CA GLY A 137 22.71 -1.59 16.99
C GLY A 137 21.46 -1.32 17.83
N ARG A 138 21.26 -2.21 18.82
CA ARG A 138 20.03 -2.25 19.63
C ARG A 138 19.71 -0.92 20.36
N GLU A 139 20.73 -0.22 20.80
CA GLU A 139 20.58 1.03 21.56
C GLU A 139 19.90 2.15 20.76
N ALA A 140 19.99 2.11 19.42
CA ALA A 140 19.29 3.05 18.55
C ALA A 140 17.76 2.86 18.51
N PHE A 141 17.27 1.73 19.04
CA PHE A 141 15.85 1.37 19.07
C PHE A 141 15.33 1.35 20.51
N ALA A 142 15.41 2.50 21.19
CA ALA A 142 14.91 2.62 22.55
C ALA A 142 13.42 2.19 22.61
N PRO A 143 13.07 1.35 23.59
CA PRO A 143 11.68 0.91 23.76
C PRO A 143 10.78 2.12 24.09
N ARG A 144 9.53 2.05 23.70
CA ARG A 144 8.53 3.09 23.98
C ARG A 144 7.29 2.45 24.59
N GLN A 145 6.82 2.99 25.70
CA GLN A 145 5.58 2.55 26.29
C GLN A 145 4.41 2.79 25.33
N SER A 146 3.53 1.80 25.20
CA SER A 146 2.33 1.85 24.37
C SER A 146 1.22 1.01 24.96
N GLY A 147 0.00 1.16 24.47
CA GLY A 147 -1.14 0.31 24.86
C GLY A 147 -0.97 -1.18 24.49
N LEU A 148 0.07 -1.55 23.73
CA LEU A 148 0.36 -2.94 23.36
C LEU A 148 1.35 -3.61 24.30
N CYS A 149 1.95 -2.90 25.27
CA CYS A 149 2.92 -3.47 26.21
C CYS A 149 2.41 -4.71 26.97
N PRO A 150 1.14 -4.77 27.41
CA PRO A 150 0.59 -5.96 28.09
C PRO A 150 0.57 -7.23 27.23
N TRP A 151 0.60 -7.10 25.91
CA TRP A 151 0.61 -8.23 24.97
C TRP A 151 1.96 -8.44 24.27
N CYS A 152 2.97 -7.66 24.66
CA CYS A 152 4.30 -7.74 24.07
C CYS A 152 5.04 -8.99 24.60
N PRO A 153 5.64 -9.83 23.74
CA PRO A 153 6.36 -11.03 24.20
C PRO A 153 7.74 -10.73 24.82
N VAL A 154 8.16 -9.47 24.89
CA VAL A 154 9.46 -9.07 25.42
C VAL A 154 9.35 -8.80 26.92
N HIS A 155 9.35 -9.86 27.73
CA HIS A 155 9.21 -9.78 29.19
C HIS A 155 10.36 -9.04 29.90
N SER A 156 11.53 -8.92 29.28
CA SER A 156 12.67 -8.16 29.82
C SER A 156 12.59 -6.66 29.57
N CYS A 157 11.54 -6.17 28.93
CA CYS A 157 11.35 -4.76 28.66
C CYS A 157 10.85 -4.03 29.92
N GLU A 158 11.39 -2.85 30.18
CA GLU A 158 11.00 -1.98 31.32
C GLU A 158 9.51 -1.57 31.32
N PHE A 159 8.83 -1.64 30.15
CA PHE A 159 7.42 -1.32 29.99
C PHE A 159 6.51 -2.56 29.96
N HIS A 160 7.07 -3.77 30.16
CA HIS A 160 6.26 -4.96 30.35
C HIS A 160 5.67 -4.95 31.77
N PRO A 161 4.33 -5.14 31.94
CA PRO A 161 3.69 -5.15 33.26
C PRO A 161 4.13 -6.30 34.14
#